data_e0c43f69daaea8114b0deecea46be96d
#
_entry.id   e0c43f69daaea8114b0deecea46be96d
#
_cell.length_a   1.000
_cell.length_b   1.000
_cell.length_c   1.000
_cell.angle_alpha   90.00
_cell.angle_beta   90.00
_cell.angle_gamma   90.00
#
_symmetry.space_group_name_H-M   'P 1'
#
loop_
_entity.id
_entity.type
_entity.pdbx_description
1 polymer ?
#
loop_
_entity_poly.entity_id
_entity_poly.type
_entity_poly.pdbx_seq_one_letter_code
_entity_poly.pdbx_strand_id
1 'polypeptide(L)'
;VLAHLDAQRLADNTIVLFLTDNGGTAGVKTYNAGMRGGKTSVHEGGSRVPLFVRWPAAKWPPHVARPIVSHIDILPTLMDLCDLKTPVGPELDGVSLRPLLENSDSSLWPERTLYTHNPIDESNKFPGAVRTQRYRLVREIQGPAGGSSAQANDASATAWQLYDMQLDPGQKNDIAAGNPEVVRELSQRYDAWFADISQDGLQRFPLPVGVSQHNPVELHAPQAYFDKPLYFANGPGFANDWLTGWADVKSRVWFEIDVMNSGEYDVELAFGCPVEDAGSSVSISVGDSRLQTVIPAAPAAEIPLPHRDEKGKSRYRNRQWSSLELGTVTLSKGPAKLTIEPLDIRGKQIMDFKHLRLRLR
;
A
#
# COMPACT_ATOMS: atom_id res chain seq x y z
N VAL A 1 24.03 3.90 6.36
CA VAL A 1 23.47 2.97 7.36
C VAL A 1 24.54 2.00 7.83
N LEU A 2 25.16 1.15 6.94
CA LEU A 2 26.09 0.09 7.36
C LEU A 2 27.29 0.65 8.15
N ALA A 3 27.97 1.70 7.65
CA ALA A 3 29.06 2.33 8.36
C ALA A 3 28.66 2.90 9.74
N HIS A 4 27.41 3.32 9.90
CA HIS A 4 26.91 3.78 11.20
C HIS A 4 26.71 2.61 12.17
N LEU A 5 26.15 1.49 11.70
CA LEU A 5 26.02 0.28 12.51
C LEU A 5 27.39 -0.23 12.98
N ASP A 6 28.39 -0.21 12.09
CA ASP A 6 29.77 -0.58 12.43
C ASP A 6 30.36 0.36 13.48
N ALA A 7 30.23 1.68 13.29
CA ALA A 7 30.71 2.69 14.23
C ALA A 7 30.07 2.59 15.63
N GLN A 8 28.79 2.20 15.69
CA GLN A 8 28.05 1.99 16.93
C GLN A 8 28.23 0.57 17.52
N ARG A 9 28.99 -0.31 16.89
CA ARG A 9 29.19 -1.73 17.26
C ARG A 9 27.88 -2.53 17.34
N LEU A 10 26.91 -2.18 16.52
CA LEU A 10 25.61 -2.85 16.44
C LEU A 10 25.53 -3.84 15.27
N ALA A 11 26.49 -3.83 14.34
CA ALA A 11 26.43 -4.58 13.09
C ALA A 11 26.27 -6.08 13.30
N ASP A 12 26.97 -6.67 14.29
CA ASP A 12 26.93 -8.11 14.54
C ASP A 12 25.56 -8.58 15.03
N ASN A 13 24.86 -7.75 15.79
CA ASN A 13 23.53 -8.06 16.33
C ASN A 13 22.39 -7.37 15.56
N THR A 14 22.60 -7.10 14.28
CA THR A 14 21.59 -6.46 13.43
C THR A 14 21.41 -7.23 12.13
N ILE A 15 20.18 -7.66 11.87
CA ILE A 15 19.77 -8.20 10.56
C ILE A 15 19.40 -7.00 9.67
N VAL A 16 20.09 -6.87 8.55
CA VAL A 16 19.82 -5.82 7.56
C VAL A 16 19.22 -6.46 6.31
N LEU A 17 18.00 -6.06 5.97
CA LEU A 17 17.35 -6.41 4.70
C LEU A 17 17.32 -5.16 3.81
N PHE A 18 17.74 -5.30 2.57
CA PHE A 18 17.63 -4.26 1.55
C PHE A 18 16.85 -4.81 0.37
N LEU A 19 15.72 -4.18 0.06
CA LEU A 19 14.87 -4.51 -1.08
C LEU A 19 14.20 -3.25 -1.61
N THR A 20 13.58 -3.33 -2.78
CA THR A 20 12.64 -2.32 -3.25
C THR A 20 11.20 -2.84 -3.15
N ASP A 21 10.23 -1.94 -3.04
CA ASP A 21 8.81 -2.26 -2.89
C ASP A 21 8.18 -2.79 -4.19
N ASN A 22 8.68 -2.33 -5.32
CA ASN A 22 8.22 -2.73 -6.67
C ASN A 22 9.31 -2.51 -7.70
N GLY A 23 9.04 -2.92 -8.94
CA GLY A 23 9.91 -2.70 -10.08
C GLY A 23 10.12 -1.21 -10.40
N GLY A 24 11.11 -0.94 -11.23
CA GLY A 24 11.53 0.42 -11.57
C GLY A 24 10.48 1.22 -12.33
N THR A 25 10.62 2.55 -12.28
CA THR A 25 9.79 3.52 -13.02
C THR A 25 10.57 4.16 -14.16
N ALA A 26 11.16 5.33 -13.95
CA ALA A 26 11.85 6.09 -14.99
C ALA A 26 13.12 5.39 -15.52
N GLY A 27 13.83 4.68 -14.64
CA GLY A 27 15.09 4.00 -14.97
C GLY A 27 14.96 2.76 -15.86
N VAL A 28 13.76 2.16 -15.97
CA VAL A 28 13.53 0.93 -16.76
C VAL A 28 13.84 1.10 -18.24
N LYS A 29 13.73 2.31 -18.77
CA LYS A 29 14.08 2.62 -20.16
C LYS A 29 15.58 2.56 -20.41
N THR A 30 16.39 2.81 -19.38
CA THR A 30 17.84 2.78 -19.43
C THR A 30 18.35 1.38 -19.13
N TYR A 31 17.83 0.76 -18.06
CA TYR A 31 18.22 -0.58 -17.66
C TYR A 31 17.13 -1.24 -16.84
N ASN A 32 16.73 -2.45 -17.20
CA ASN A 32 15.72 -3.24 -16.50
C ASN A 32 16.12 -4.72 -16.38
N ALA A 33 17.40 -5.02 -16.40
CA ALA A 33 17.95 -6.39 -16.38
C ALA A 33 17.31 -7.33 -17.42
N GLY A 34 16.86 -6.80 -18.56
CA GLY A 34 16.16 -7.55 -19.60
C GLY A 34 14.70 -7.93 -19.27
N MET A 35 14.18 -7.56 -18.13
CA MET A 35 12.82 -7.89 -17.71
C MET A 35 11.77 -7.05 -18.44
N ARG A 36 10.64 -7.66 -18.76
CA ARG A 36 9.46 -6.98 -19.30
C ARG A 36 8.70 -6.26 -18.21
N GLY A 37 8.19 -5.05 -18.53
CA GLY A 37 7.36 -4.24 -17.63
C GLY A 37 8.19 -3.41 -16.64
N GLY A 38 7.51 -2.80 -15.69
CA GLY A 38 8.04 -1.96 -14.63
C GLY A 38 6.98 -1.75 -13.56
N LYS A 39 7.09 -0.74 -12.71
CA LYS A 39 6.10 -0.42 -11.68
C LYS A 39 4.67 -0.48 -12.25
N THR A 40 3.75 -1.07 -11.51
CA THR A 40 2.34 -1.34 -11.85
C THR A 40 2.09 -2.48 -12.86
N SER A 41 3.12 -3.04 -13.48
CA SER A 41 2.98 -4.18 -14.37
C SER A 41 2.98 -5.50 -13.61
N VAL A 42 2.14 -6.45 -14.04
CA VAL A 42 2.12 -7.83 -13.52
C VAL A 42 3.18 -8.73 -14.19
N HIS A 43 3.99 -8.18 -15.09
CA HIS A 43 5.18 -8.83 -15.63
C HIS A 43 6.36 -8.83 -14.65
N GLU A 44 7.42 -9.58 -14.97
CA GLU A 44 8.59 -9.77 -14.10
C GLU A 44 9.20 -8.43 -13.65
N GLY A 45 9.34 -7.46 -14.57
CA GLY A 45 9.93 -6.15 -14.27
C GLY A 45 9.11 -5.27 -13.32
N GLY A 46 7.83 -5.61 -13.08
CA GLY A 46 6.99 -4.90 -12.10
C GLY A 46 7.06 -5.49 -10.69
N SER A 47 7.35 -6.78 -10.57
CA SER A 47 7.28 -7.51 -9.29
C SER A 47 8.61 -8.09 -8.82
N ARG A 48 9.56 -8.38 -9.73
CA ARG A 48 10.88 -8.86 -9.34
C ARG A 48 11.77 -7.70 -8.92
N VAL A 49 12.26 -7.76 -7.70
CA VAL A 49 13.11 -6.74 -7.08
C VAL A 49 14.35 -7.38 -6.45
N PRO A 50 15.44 -6.63 -6.26
CA PRO A 50 16.57 -7.14 -5.50
C PRO A 50 16.16 -7.34 -4.03
N LEU A 51 16.68 -8.42 -3.42
CA LEU A 51 16.64 -8.66 -1.98
C LEU A 51 18.04 -9.03 -1.52
N PHE A 52 18.59 -8.26 -0.61
CA PHE A 52 19.86 -8.55 0.05
C PHE A 52 19.63 -8.69 1.55
N VAL A 53 20.24 -9.73 2.12
CA VAL A 53 20.20 -9.99 3.56
C VAL A 53 21.62 -10.01 4.10
N ARG A 54 21.88 -9.25 5.17
CA ARG A 54 23.17 -9.21 5.87
C ARG A 54 22.95 -9.40 7.36
N TRP A 55 23.59 -10.42 7.92
CA TRP A 55 23.65 -10.66 9.36
C TRP A 55 25.01 -11.24 9.76
N PRO A 56 25.99 -10.41 10.18
CA PRO A 56 27.36 -10.86 10.42
C PRO A 56 27.48 -11.96 11.48
N ALA A 57 26.66 -11.91 12.53
CA ALA A 57 26.68 -12.93 13.61
C ALA A 57 26.35 -14.34 13.09
N ALA A 58 25.57 -14.47 12.03
CA ALA A 58 25.20 -15.76 11.44
C ALA A 58 26.37 -16.43 10.70
N LYS A 59 27.40 -15.65 10.32
CA LYS A 59 28.61 -16.15 9.59
C LYS A 59 28.28 -16.89 8.30
N TRP A 60 27.20 -16.57 7.63
CA TRP A 60 26.83 -17.17 6.37
C TRP A 60 27.84 -16.79 5.28
N PRO A 61 28.27 -17.73 4.43
CA PRO A 61 29.08 -17.38 3.27
C PRO A 61 28.25 -16.53 2.28
N PRO A 62 28.85 -15.51 1.64
CA PRO A 62 28.18 -14.78 0.58
C PRO A 62 27.77 -15.69 -0.57
N HIS A 63 26.51 -15.69 -0.95
CA HIS A 63 26.01 -16.48 -2.08
C HIS A 63 24.76 -15.85 -2.70
N VAL A 64 24.30 -16.41 -3.82
CA VAL A 64 23.09 -16.00 -4.53
C VAL A 64 22.10 -17.17 -4.52
N ALA A 65 21.01 -17.01 -3.80
CA ALA A 65 19.88 -17.95 -3.86
C ALA A 65 19.07 -17.72 -5.14
N ARG A 66 18.69 -18.81 -5.83
CA ARG A 66 17.97 -18.75 -7.11
C ARG A 66 16.47 -19.11 -7.04
N PRO A 67 15.98 -19.82 -6.01
CA PRO A 67 14.56 -20.07 -5.87
C PRO A 67 13.73 -18.79 -5.82
N ILE A 68 12.48 -18.88 -6.29
CA ILE A 68 11.53 -17.76 -6.16
C ILE A 68 11.18 -17.55 -4.70
N VAL A 69 11.21 -16.29 -4.28
CA VAL A 69 10.84 -15.81 -2.94
C VAL A 69 9.97 -14.56 -3.07
N SER A 70 9.28 -14.18 -2.00
CA SER A 70 8.40 -13.02 -2.00
C SER A 70 8.49 -12.25 -0.69
N HIS A 71 7.97 -11.02 -0.66
CA HIS A 71 7.91 -10.21 0.56
C HIS A 71 7.14 -10.85 1.70
N ILE A 72 6.17 -11.75 1.41
CA ILE A 72 5.43 -12.51 2.42
C ILE A 72 6.34 -13.43 3.23
N ASP A 73 7.53 -13.78 2.71
CA ASP A 73 8.51 -14.63 3.37
C ASP A 73 9.35 -13.88 4.43
N ILE A 74 9.30 -12.53 4.44
CA ILE A 74 10.13 -11.71 5.35
C ILE A 74 9.73 -11.95 6.80
N LEU A 75 8.43 -11.88 7.11
CA LEU A 75 7.95 -12.05 8.49
C LEU A 75 8.30 -13.43 9.06
N PRO A 76 7.94 -14.57 8.43
CA PRO A 76 8.31 -15.89 8.94
C PRO A 76 9.83 -16.09 9.03
N THR A 77 10.61 -15.47 8.13
CA THR A 77 12.07 -15.49 8.20
C THR A 77 12.60 -14.79 9.46
N LEU A 78 12.13 -13.58 9.73
CA LEU A 78 12.56 -12.82 10.91
C LEU A 78 12.13 -13.53 12.20
N MET A 79 10.95 -14.12 12.21
CA MET A 79 10.47 -14.90 13.36
C MET A 79 11.37 -16.10 13.62
N ASP A 80 11.73 -16.85 12.59
CA ASP A 80 12.61 -18.01 12.67
C ASP A 80 14.04 -17.62 13.09
N LEU A 81 14.61 -16.57 12.49
CA LEU A 81 15.97 -16.11 12.80
C LEU A 81 16.09 -15.50 14.21
N CYS A 82 15.02 -14.96 14.75
CA CYS A 82 14.99 -14.34 16.08
C CYS A 82 14.34 -15.22 17.16
N ASP A 83 14.05 -16.49 16.87
CA ASP A 83 13.37 -17.45 17.78
C ASP A 83 12.05 -16.88 18.34
N LEU A 84 11.30 -16.16 17.54
CA LEU A 84 10.01 -15.59 17.93
C LEU A 84 8.89 -16.61 17.73
N LYS A 85 7.96 -16.65 18.67
CA LYS A 85 6.77 -17.51 18.55
C LYS A 85 5.82 -16.92 17.48
N THR A 86 5.20 -17.80 16.72
CA THR A 86 4.12 -17.40 15.82
C THR A 86 2.99 -16.75 16.60
N PRO A 87 2.58 -15.52 16.30
CA PRO A 87 1.46 -14.89 16.97
C PRO A 87 0.17 -15.67 16.71
N VAL A 88 -0.77 -15.60 17.65
CA VAL A 88 -2.12 -16.09 17.39
C VAL A 88 -2.77 -15.23 16.33
N GLY A 89 -3.17 -15.80 15.22
CA GLY A 89 -3.73 -15.09 14.08
C GLY A 89 -3.90 -15.97 12.86
N PRO A 90 -4.16 -15.39 11.69
CA PRO A 90 -4.22 -16.12 10.43
C PRO A 90 -2.90 -16.86 10.14
N GLU A 91 -3.01 -17.99 9.45
CA GLU A 91 -1.85 -18.72 8.94
C GLU A 91 -1.05 -17.83 7.98
N LEU A 92 0.29 -17.91 8.08
CA LEU A 92 1.17 -17.12 7.20
C LEU A 92 1.32 -17.82 5.84
N ASP A 93 1.07 -17.12 4.76
CA ASP A 93 1.29 -17.62 3.39
C ASP A 93 2.78 -17.76 3.03
N GLY A 94 3.63 -17.05 3.75
CA GLY A 94 5.08 -17.03 3.54
C GLY A 94 5.79 -18.17 4.27
N VAL A 95 7.01 -18.48 3.82
CA VAL A 95 7.88 -19.48 4.42
C VAL A 95 9.22 -18.85 4.82
N SER A 96 9.87 -19.40 5.85
CA SER A 96 11.20 -18.90 6.28
C SER A 96 12.24 -19.10 5.17
N LEU A 97 12.98 -18.04 4.87
CA LEU A 97 14.13 -18.07 3.94
C LEU A 97 15.40 -18.63 4.60
N ARG A 98 15.37 -18.98 5.88
CA ARG A 98 16.55 -19.48 6.61
C ARG A 98 17.31 -20.58 5.88
N PRO A 99 16.65 -21.64 5.32
CA PRO A 99 17.36 -22.66 4.57
C PRO A 99 18.13 -22.13 3.37
N LEU A 100 17.59 -21.11 2.67
CA LEU A 100 18.27 -20.47 1.54
C LEU A 100 19.38 -19.52 1.99
N LEU A 101 19.28 -18.92 3.18
CA LEU A 101 20.31 -18.03 3.74
C LEU A 101 21.50 -18.80 4.31
N GLU A 102 21.25 -19.96 4.90
CA GLU A 102 22.28 -20.83 5.47
C GLU A 102 23.01 -21.65 4.43
N ASN A 103 22.33 -22.06 3.36
CA ASN A 103 22.89 -22.91 2.34
C ASN A 103 22.38 -22.51 0.93
N SER A 104 23.28 -22.48 -0.02
CA SER A 104 22.95 -22.26 -1.44
C SER A 104 22.28 -23.46 -2.12
N ASP A 105 22.27 -24.64 -1.49
CA ASP A 105 21.58 -25.81 -2.02
C ASP A 105 20.06 -25.62 -1.94
N SER A 106 19.47 -25.38 -3.09
CA SER A 106 18.03 -25.18 -3.25
C SER A 106 17.22 -26.46 -3.46
N SER A 107 17.86 -27.64 -3.40
CA SER A 107 17.18 -28.92 -3.66
C SER A 107 16.06 -29.23 -2.66
N LEU A 108 16.15 -28.69 -1.45
CA LEU A 108 15.16 -28.83 -0.38
C LEU A 108 14.11 -27.69 -0.39
N TRP A 109 14.26 -26.68 -1.27
CA TRP A 109 13.28 -25.61 -1.35
C TRP A 109 11.98 -26.11 -1.98
N PRO A 110 10.83 -25.93 -1.34
CA PRO A 110 9.59 -26.46 -1.85
C PRO A 110 9.19 -25.80 -3.18
N GLU A 111 8.58 -26.57 -4.05
CA GLU A 111 7.86 -26.00 -5.18
C GLU A 111 6.73 -25.15 -4.66
N ARG A 112 6.64 -23.91 -5.15
CA ARG A 112 5.62 -22.97 -4.71
C ARG A 112 5.06 -22.15 -5.86
N THR A 113 3.89 -21.61 -5.63
CA THR A 113 3.21 -20.69 -6.53
C THR A 113 3.07 -19.33 -5.83
N LEU A 114 3.50 -18.26 -6.50
CA LEU A 114 3.34 -16.90 -6.04
C LEU A 114 2.35 -16.18 -6.96
N TYR A 115 1.58 -15.29 -6.39
CA TYR A 115 0.58 -14.52 -7.11
C TYR A 115 0.94 -13.03 -7.12
N THR A 116 0.68 -12.36 -8.24
CA THR A 116 0.77 -10.92 -8.37
C THR A 116 -0.60 -10.40 -8.78
N HIS A 117 -1.16 -9.49 -8.01
CA HIS A 117 -2.44 -8.87 -8.27
C HIS A 117 -2.29 -7.36 -8.15
N ASN A 118 -2.69 -6.62 -9.16
CA ASN A 118 -2.57 -5.16 -9.20
C ASN A 118 -3.84 -4.55 -9.81
N PRO A 119 -4.98 -4.65 -9.11
CA PRO A 119 -6.26 -4.17 -9.63
C PRO A 119 -6.29 -2.64 -9.70
N ILE A 120 -7.04 -2.12 -10.64
CA ILE A 120 -7.36 -0.69 -10.74
C ILE A 120 -8.48 -0.34 -9.77
N ASP A 121 -9.44 -1.24 -9.63
CA ASP A 121 -10.54 -1.19 -8.67
C ASP A 121 -10.44 -2.41 -7.76
N GLU A 122 -10.71 -2.24 -6.48
CA GLU A 122 -10.59 -3.28 -5.45
C GLU A 122 -11.43 -4.54 -5.79
N SER A 123 -12.51 -4.38 -6.56
CA SER A 123 -13.39 -5.48 -6.98
C SER A 123 -12.87 -6.28 -8.19
N ASN A 124 -11.86 -5.77 -8.90
CA ASN A 124 -11.38 -6.41 -10.12
C ASN A 124 -10.44 -7.57 -9.82
N LYS A 125 -10.66 -8.69 -10.52
CA LYS A 125 -9.80 -9.87 -10.47
C LYS A 125 -8.49 -9.69 -11.24
N PHE A 126 -8.44 -8.79 -12.22
CA PHE A 126 -7.30 -8.53 -13.09
C PHE A 126 -6.90 -7.04 -13.08
N PRO A 127 -5.65 -6.70 -13.43
CA PRO A 127 -4.58 -7.58 -13.96
C PRO A 127 -3.96 -8.47 -12.87
N GLY A 128 -3.52 -9.66 -13.29
CA GLY A 128 -2.94 -10.64 -12.39
C GLY A 128 -1.90 -11.56 -13.05
N ALA A 129 -1.08 -12.21 -12.23
CA ALA A 129 -0.09 -13.18 -12.68
C ALA A 129 0.12 -14.30 -11.65
N VAL A 130 0.50 -15.45 -12.17
CA VAL A 130 0.93 -16.64 -11.42
C VAL A 130 2.40 -16.91 -11.72
N ARG A 131 3.22 -17.15 -10.70
CA ARG A 131 4.66 -17.40 -10.82
C ARG A 131 5.03 -18.71 -10.12
N THR A 132 5.49 -19.69 -10.87
CA THR A 132 6.19 -20.89 -10.37
C THR A 132 7.68 -20.75 -10.62
N GLN A 133 8.51 -21.69 -10.17
CA GLN A 133 9.96 -21.63 -10.45
C GLN A 133 10.26 -21.56 -11.96
N ARG A 134 9.48 -22.23 -12.79
CA ARG A 134 9.69 -22.28 -14.24
C ARG A 134 8.80 -21.31 -15.02
N TYR A 135 7.53 -21.23 -14.71
CA TYR A 135 6.55 -20.53 -15.53
C TYR A 135 6.06 -19.23 -14.89
N ARG A 136 5.71 -18.28 -15.76
CA ARG A 136 4.90 -17.11 -15.39
C ARG A 136 3.71 -17.03 -16.33
N LEU A 137 2.51 -17.11 -15.76
CA LEU A 137 1.25 -16.91 -16.45
C LEU A 137 0.74 -15.50 -16.13
N VAL A 138 0.38 -14.72 -17.16
CA VAL A 138 0.00 -13.30 -17.00
C VAL A 138 -1.33 -13.04 -17.68
N ARG A 139 -2.19 -12.26 -17.05
CA ARG A 139 -3.39 -11.72 -17.67
C ARG A 139 -3.48 -10.22 -17.38
N GLU A 140 -3.50 -9.42 -18.43
CA GLU A 140 -3.58 -7.97 -18.35
C GLU A 140 -5.02 -7.48 -18.62
N ILE A 141 -5.29 -6.21 -18.31
CA ILE A 141 -6.51 -5.51 -18.74
C ILE A 141 -6.16 -4.62 -19.91
N GLN A 142 -6.99 -4.65 -20.96
CA GLN A 142 -6.86 -3.72 -22.09
C GLN A 142 -7.30 -2.32 -21.65
N GLY A 143 -6.39 -1.35 -21.79
CA GLY A 143 -6.63 0.05 -21.47
C GLY A 143 -5.45 0.90 -21.92
N PRO A 144 -5.57 2.23 -21.95
CA PRO A 144 -4.44 3.10 -22.27
C PRO A 144 -3.34 2.91 -21.23
N ALA A 145 -2.14 2.63 -21.71
CA ALA A 145 -0.96 2.39 -20.87
C ALA A 145 -0.74 3.54 -19.87
N GLY A 146 -0.82 3.24 -18.58
CA GLY A 146 -0.58 4.20 -17.50
C GLY A 146 -1.77 5.08 -17.10
N GLY A 147 -2.97 4.80 -17.58
CA GLY A 147 -4.19 5.52 -17.21
C GLY A 147 -5.08 4.67 -16.31
N SER A 148 -5.49 5.22 -15.16
CA SER A 148 -6.65 4.75 -14.43
C SER A 148 -7.89 5.04 -15.28
N SER A 149 -8.28 4.13 -16.18
CA SER A 149 -9.59 4.26 -16.81
C SER A 149 -10.62 3.76 -15.80
N ALA A 150 -11.51 4.62 -15.37
CA ALA A 150 -12.67 4.28 -14.55
C ALA A 150 -13.62 3.26 -15.22
N GLN A 151 -13.22 2.69 -16.35
CA GLN A 151 -13.97 1.73 -17.18
C GLN A 151 -13.23 0.39 -17.38
N ALA A 152 -11.98 0.26 -16.90
CA ALA A 152 -11.28 -1.01 -16.99
C ALA A 152 -11.85 -1.97 -15.95
N ASN A 153 -12.39 -3.08 -16.41
CA ASN A 153 -12.96 -4.14 -15.58
C ASN A 153 -12.53 -5.52 -16.12
N ASP A 154 -12.91 -6.58 -15.44
CA ASP A 154 -12.56 -7.95 -15.82
C ASP A 154 -13.04 -8.33 -17.24
N ALA A 155 -14.07 -7.68 -17.79
CA ALA A 155 -14.52 -7.89 -19.15
C ALA A 155 -13.53 -7.39 -20.22
N SER A 156 -12.63 -6.47 -19.87
CA SER A 156 -11.52 -5.99 -20.72
C SER A 156 -10.22 -6.78 -20.53
N ALA A 157 -10.23 -7.86 -19.75
CA ALA A 157 -9.05 -8.69 -19.55
C ALA A 157 -8.64 -9.41 -20.84
N THR A 158 -7.32 -9.46 -21.11
CA THR A 158 -6.73 -10.15 -22.26
C THR A 158 -6.86 -11.68 -22.12
N ALA A 159 -6.49 -12.43 -23.14
CA ALA A 159 -6.19 -13.86 -22.96
C ALA A 159 -4.99 -14.05 -22.02
N TRP A 160 -4.89 -15.23 -21.42
CA TRP A 160 -3.71 -15.61 -20.67
C TRP A 160 -2.48 -15.74 -21.57
N GLN A 161 -1.34 -15.23 -21.15
CA GLN A 161 -0.03 -15.36 -21.77
C GLN A 161 0.89 -16.16 -20.85
N LEU A 162 1.61 -17.13 -21.41
CA LEU A 162 2.52 -18.02 -20.68
C LEU A 162 3.97 -17.79 -21.10
N TYR A 163 4.87 -17.71 -20.13
CA TYR A 163 6.31 -17.54 -20.35
C TYR A 163 7.13 -18.58 -19.58
N ASP A 164 8.14 -19.18 -20.24
CA ASP A 164 9.13 -20.03 -19.58
C ASP A 164 10.24 -19.14 -19.02
N MET A 165 10.25 -18.93 -17.72
CA MET A 165 11.16 -17.99 -17.06
C MET A 165 12.62 -18.50 -16.97
N GLN A 166 12.86 -19.77 -17.28
CA GLN A 166 14.22 -20.32 -17.38
C GLN A 166 14.83 -20.05 -18.76
N LEU A 167 14.03 -20.15 -19.82
CA LEU A 167 14.46 -19.97 -21.20
C LEU A 167 14.25 -18.55 -21.72
N ASP A 168 13.20 -17.87 -21.23
CA ASP A 168 12.82 -16.52 -21.63
C ASP A 168 12.51 -15.63 -20.40
N PRO A 169 13.51 -15.29 -19.58
CA PRO A 169 13.30 -14.41 -18.42
C PRO A 169 12.84 -13.00 -18.80
N GLY A 170 12.98 -12.62 -20.07
CA GLY A 170 12.52 -11.35 -20.63
C GLY A 170 11.06 -11.34 -21.06
N GLN A 171 10.37 -12.48 -21.03
CA GLN A 171 8.96 -12.62 -21.43
C GLN A 171 8.69 -12.09 -22.85
N LYS A 172 9.50 -12.50 -23.81
CA LYS A 172 9.40 -12.06 -25.21
C LYS A 172 8.51 -12.99 -26.03
N ASN A 173 8.44 -14.28 -25.67
CA ASN A 173 7.76 -15.31 -26.44
C ASN A 173 6.61 -15.90 -25.61
N ASP A 174 5.40 -15.59 -26.00
CA ASP A 174 4.20 -16.22 -25.43
C ASP A 174 4.08 -17.65 -25.97
N ILE A 175 4.14 -18.62 -25.06
CA ILE A 175 4.05 -20.05 -25.37
C ILE A 175 2.71 -20.68 -24.98
N ALA A 176 1.69 -19.87 -24.64
CA ALA A 176 0.41 -20.34 -24.16
C ALA A 176 -0.28 -21.30 -25.13
N ALA A 177 -0.26 -21.00 -26.44
CA ALA A 177 -0.88 -21.82 -27.46
C ALA A 177 -0.32 -23.24 -27.56
N GLY A 178 0.99 -23.40 -27.30
CA GLY A 178 1.67 -24.70 -27.29
C GLY A 178 1.60 -25.45 -25.96
N ASN A 179 1.08 -24.82 -24.89
CA ASN A 179 1.09 -25.38 -23.54
C ASN A 179 -0.28 -25.22 -22.84
N PRO A 180 -1.41 -25.65 -23.46
CA PRO A 180 -2.75 -25.42 -22.94
C PRO A 180 -2.99 -26.04 -21.56
N GLU A 181 -2.35 -27.16 -21.26
CA GLU A 181 -2.46 -27.83 -19.96
C GLU A 181 -1.85 -26.99 -18.83
N VAL A 182 -0.65 -26.41 -19.06
CA VAL A 182 0.00 -25.52 -18.09
C VAL A 182 -0.83 -24.25 -17.87
N VAL A 183 -1.36 -23.66 -18.93
CA VAL A 183 -2.25 -22.49 -18.86
C VAL A 183 -3.49 -22.82 -18.01
N ARG A 184 -4.15 -23.97 -18.27
CA ARG A 184 -5.31 -24.40 -17.52
C ARG A 184 -4.97 -24.58 -16.03
N GLU A 185 -3.93 -25.31 -15.72
CA GLU A 185 -3.50 -25.58 -14.35
C GLU A 185 -3.23 -24.27 -13.58
N LEU A 186 -2.39 -23.41 -14.15
CA LEU A 186 -2.00 -22.17 -13.46
C LEU A 186 -3.15 -21.17 -13.36
N SER A 187 -4.03 -21.09 -14.36
CA SER A 187 -5.23 -20.24 -14.28
C SER A 187 -6.22 -20.74 -13.23
N GLN A 188 -6.40 -22.04 -13.07
CA GLN A 188 -7.21 -22.63 -12.00
C GLN A 188 -6.62 -22.33 -10.61
N ARG A 189 -5.30 -22.38 -10.46
CA ARG A 189 -4.62 -21.98 -9.21
C ARG A 189 -4.87 -20.51 -8.90
N TYR A 190 -4.82 -19.63 -9.91
CA TYR A 190 -5.14 -18.20 -9.73
C TYR A 190 -6.60 -17.99 -9.32
N ASP A 191 -7.51 -18.70 -9.97
CA ASP A 191 -8.94 -18.62 -9.67
C ASP A 191 -9.25 -19.07 -8.25
N ALA A 192 -8.64 -20.16 -7.79
CA ALA A 192 -8.79 -20.66 -6.43
C ALA A 192 -8.20 -19.68 -5.39
N TRP A 193 -7.02 -19.16 -5.65
CA TRP A 193 -6.39 -18.15 -4.79
C TRP A 193 -7.23 -16.87 -4.70
N PHE A 194 -7.74 -16.38 -5.85
CA PHE A 194 -8.58 -15.18 -5.86
C PHE A 194 -9.91 -15.39 -5.14
N ALA A 195 -10.52 -16.55 -5.31
CA ALA A 195 -11.75 -16.91 -4.60
C ALA A 195 -11.53 -16.95 -3.08
N ASP A 196 -10.40 -17.49 -2.63
CA ASP A 196 -10.01 -17.55 -1.22
C ASP A 196 -9.84 -16.15 -0.62
N ILE A 197 -9.01 -15.28 -1.23
CA ILE A 197 -8.77 -13.93 -0.71
C ILE A 197 -9.98 -12.99 -0.82
N SER A 198 -10.98 -13.33 -1.63
CA SER A 198 -12.17 -12.52 -1.85
C SER A 198 -13.46 -13.10 -1.25
N GLN A 199 -13.39 -14.23 -0.52
CA GLN A 199 -14.56 -14.94 0.01
C GLN A 199 -15.43 -14.08 0.94
N ASP A 200 -14.81 -13.19 1.71
CA ASP A 200 -15.49 -12.27 2.63
C ASP A 200 -15.74 -10.88 2.00
N GLY A 201 -15.55 -10.77 0.69
CA GLY A 201 -15.53 -9.51 -0.05
C GLY A 201 -14.21 -8.77 0.09
N LEU A 202 -13.93 -7.88 -0.88
CA LEU A 202 -12.75 -7.01 -0.86
C LEU A 202 -13.07 -5.73 -0.09
N GLN A 203 -13.46 -5.86 1.19
CA GLN A 203 -13.82 -4.73 2.03
C GLN A 203 -12.57 -4.15 2.69
N ARG A 204 -12.57 -2.84 2.86
CA ARG A 204 -11.57 -2.17 3.72
C ARG A 204 -11.87 -2.54 5.16
N PHE A 205 -10.85 -2.97 5.88
CA PHE A 205 -10.99 -3.20 7.31
C PHE A 205 -11.15 -1.88 8.05
N PRO A 206 -12.02 -1.84 9.09
CA PRO A 206 -12.10 -0.68 9.97
C PRO A 206 -10.74 -0.34 10.58
N LEU A 207 -10.44 0.95 10.69
CA LEU A 207 -9.16 1.41 11.23
C LEU A 207 -9.14 1.24 12.75
N PRO A 208 -8.17 0.51 13.35
CA PRO A 208 -8.11 0.34 14.79
C PRO A 208 -7.71 1.66 15.47
N VAL A 209 -8.50 2.09 16.46
CA VAL A 209 -8.22 3.29 17.27
C VAL A 209 -8.16 2.93 18.75
N GLY A 210 -7.35 3.64 19.52
CA GLY A 210 -7.19 3.41 20.96
C GLY A 210 -6.31 2.19 21.29
N VAL A 211 -5.44 1.77 20.39
CA VAL A 211 -4.39 0.79 20.68
C VAL A 211 -3.26 1.48 21.43
N SER A 212 -2.89 0.98 22.62
CA SER A 212 -1.91 1.65 23.51
C SER A 212 -0.56 1.88 22.85
N GLN A 213 -0.10 0.96 22.01
CA GLN A 213 1.18 1.05 21.28
C GLN A 213 1.13 2.05 20.11
N HIS A 214 -0.07 2.47 19.69
CA HIS A 214 -0.31 3.38 18.59
C HIS A 214 -1.28 4.50 19.02
N ASN A 215 -0.93 5.21 20.07
CA ASN A 215 -1.68 6.34 20.57
C ASN A 215 -0.77 7.60 20.58
N PRO A 216 -1.09 8.66 19.85
CA PRO A 216 -2.28 8.88 19.03
C PRO A 216 -2.26 8.11 17.70
N VAL A 217 -3.45 7.90 17.11
CA VAL A 217 -3.64 7.37 15.75
C VAL A 217 -4.04 8.49 14.79
N GLU A 218 -3.53 8.45 13.56
CA GLU A 218 -3.88 9.36 12.48
C GLU A 218 -4.74 8.64 11.44
N LEU A 219 -5.92 9.20 11.17
CA LEU A 219 -6.85 8.74 10.14
C LEU A 219 -6.62 9.58 8.88
N HIS A 220 -5.78 9.09 7.98
CA HIS A 220 -5.32 9.84 6.82
C HIS A 220 -6.36 9.91 5.69
N ALA A 221 -6.35 11.00 4.92
CA ALA A 221 -7.23 11.20 3.77
C ALA A 221 -7.29 10.01 2.80
N PRO A 222 -6.18 9.31 2.45
CA PRO A 222 -6.24 8.12 1.60
C PRO A 222 -7.01 6.93 2.17
N GLN A 223 -7.24 6.90 3.48
CA GLN A 223 -8.02 5.86 4.16
C GLN A 223 -9.50 6.22 4.29
N ALA A 224 -9.85 7.47 3.98
CA ALA A 224 -11.23 7.95 4.08
C ALA A 224 -12.10 7.45 2.93
N TYR A 225 -13.39 7.32 3.23
CA TYR A 225 -14.45 7.37 2.23
C TYR A 225 -14.92 8.82 2.08
N PHE A 226 -15.37 9.19 0.91
CA PHE A 226 -15.86 10.56 0.67
C PHE A 226 -16.86 10.63 -0.49
N ASP A 227 -17.72 11.64 -0.41
CA ASP A 227 -18.67 11.96 -1.47
C ASP A 227 -18.03 12.91 -2.50
N LYS A 228 -18.51 12.89 -3.74
CA LYS A 228 -18.16 13.93 -4.72
C LYS A 228 -18.76 15.27 -4.28
N PRO A 229 -18.13 16.42 -4.65
CA PRO A 229 -17.05 16.59 -5.63
C PRO A 229 -15.63 16.44 -5.09
N LEU A 230 -15.41 16.02 -3.83
CA LEU A 230 -14.07 15.81 -3.31
C LEU A 230 -13.25 14.87 -4.21
N TYR A 231 -11.95 15.09 -4.23
CA TYR A 231 -10.99 14.26 -4.96
C TYR A 231 -9.59 14.33 -4.33
N PHE A 232 -8.75 13.37 -4.64
CA PHE A 232 -7.35 13.36 -4.22
C PHE A 232 -6.52 14.35 -5.03
N ALA A 233 -5.82 15.26 -4.37
CA ALA A 233 -5.08 16.35 -5.00
C ALA A 233 -3.98 15.90 -5.97
N ASN A 234 -3.31 14.77 -5.69
CA ASN A 234 -2.28 14.18 -6.54
C ASN A 234 -2.80 12.96 -7.34
N GLY A 235 -4.06 12.60 -7.14
CA GLY A 235 -4.72 11.45 -7.76
C GLY A 235 -4.60 10.16 -6.93
N PRO A 236 -5.37 9.13 -7.30
CA PRO A 236 -5.45 7.91 -6.51
C PRO A 236 -4.10 7.19 -6.42
N GLY A 237 -3.86 6.52 -5.28
CA GLY A 237 -2.68 5.71 -5.03
C GLY A 237 -1.49 6.43 -4.38
N PHE A 238 -1.61 7.70 -4.00
CA PHE A 238 -0.58 8.39 -3.24
C PHE A 238 -0.85 8.32 -1.74
N ALA A 239 0.00 7.59 -1.01
CA ALA A 239 -0.17 7.38 0.43
C ALA A 239 -0.14 8.68 1.26
N ASN A 240 0.54 9.73 0.78
CA ASN A 240 0.64 11.01 1.46
C ASN A 240 -0.27 12.09 0.84
N ASP A 241 -1.37 11.70 0.20
CA ASP A 241 -2.31 12.63 -0.43
C ASP A 241 -3.26 13.30 0.57
N TRP A 242 -4.07 14.19 0.10
CA TRP A 242 -5.12 14.88 0.82
C TRP A 242 -6.36 15.04 -0.06
N LEU A 243 -7.52 15.24 0.55
CA LEU A 243 -8.74 15.55 -0.15
C LEU A 243 -8.86 17.05 -0.36
N THR A 244 -9.30 17.45 -1.55
CA THR A 244 -9.54 18.83 -1.96
C THR A 244 -10.84 18.92 -2.76
N GLY A 245 -11.28 20.15 -3.12
CA GLY A 245 -12.51 20.36 -3.87
C GLY A 245 -13.78 20.17 -3.05
N TRP A 246 -13.73 20.37 -1.74
CA TRP A 246 -14.88 20.22 -0.84
C TRP A 246 -15.82 21.42 -0.94
N ALA A 247 -16.65 21.44 -1.98
CA ALA A 247 -17.48 22.58 -2.37
C ALA A 247 -19.01 22.34 -2.31
N ASP A 248 -19.45 21.20 -1.75
CA ASP A 248 -20.85 20.87 -1.61
C ASP A 248 -21.17 20.54 -0.13
N VAL A 249 -22.17 21.22 0.44
CA VAL A 249 -22.65 21.00 1.83
C VAL A 249 -23.21 19.59 2.08
N LYS A 250 -23.51 18.84 1.02
CA LYS A 250 -24.00 17.45 1.13
C LYS A 250 -22.86 16.42 1.11
N SER A 251 -21.66 16.83 0.72
CA SER A 251 -20.51 15.94 0.63
C SER A 251 -19.90 15.71 2.00
N ARG A 252 -19.63 14.45 2.32
CA ARG A 252 -19.08 14.03 3.61
C ARG A 252 -17.73 13.35 3.39
N VAL A 253 -16.94 13.34 4.45
CA VAL A 253 -15.75 12.50 4.60
C VAL A 253 -16.01 11.60 5.81
N TRP A 254 -15.74 10.29 5.69
CA TRP A 254 -15.92 9.39 6.82
C TRP A 254 -14.88 8.28 6.87
N PHE A 255 -14.74 7.72 8.06
CA PHE A 255 -13.89 6.57 8.37
C PHE A 255 -14.71 5.49 9.06
N GLU A 256 -14.55 4.25 8.63
CA GLU A 256 -14.95 3.09 9.40
C GLU A 256 -13.81 2.78 10.38
N ILE A 257 -14.11 2.81 11.68
CA ILE A 257 -13.12 2.59 12.75
C ILE A 257 -13.54 1.44 13.64
N ASP A 258 -12.57 0.77 14.25
CA ASP A 258 -12.77 -0.20 15.32
C ASP A 258 -12.12 0.32 16.60
N VAL A 259 -12.95 0.68 17.58
CA VAL A 259 -12.51 1.23 18.85
C VAL A 259 -12.05 0.10 19.76
N MET A 260 -10.74 -0.03 19.95
CA MET A 260 -10.12 -1.10 20.74
C MET A 260 -10.30 -0.87 22.25
N ASN A 261 -10.29 0.37 22.69
CA ASN A 261 -10.49 0.76 24.09
C ASN A 261 -11.50 1.90 24.20
N SER A 262 -12.52 1.70 25.05
CA SER A 262 -13.48 2.80 25.36
C SER A 262 -12.78 3.90 26.15
N GLY A 263 -13.18 5.14 25.96
CA GLY A 263 -12.66 6.28 26.71
C GLY A 263 -12.93 7.62 26.06
N GLU A 264 -12.31 8.65 26.61
CA GLU A 264 -12.30 9.99 26.04
C GLU A 264 -11.11 10.13 25.08
N TYR A 265 -11.40 10.67 23.90
CA TYR A 265 -10.41 10.88 22.84
C TYR A 265 -10.33 12.36 22.48
N ASP A 266 -9.15 12.96 22.58
CA ASP A 266 -8.87 14.25 21.99
C ASP A 266 -8.85 14.13 20.48
N VAL A 267 -9.50 15.06 19.79
CA VAL A 267 -9.62 15.09 18.33
C VAL A 267 -8.91 16.33 17.79
N GLU A 268 -7.97 16.12 16.89
CA GLU A 268 -7.21 17.15 16.19
C GLU A 268 -7.38 16.99 14.68
N LEU A 269 -7.54 18.10 13.96
CA LEU A 269 -7.66 18.15 12.50
C LEU A 269 -6.38 18.72 11.90
N ALA A 270 -5.78 18.01 10.95
CA ALA A 270 -4.73 18.53 10.08
C ALA A 270 -5.32 18.96 8.74
N PHE A 271 -5.11 20.21 8.36
CA PHE A 271 -5.76 20.82 7.21
C PHE A 271 -4.97 21.99 6.61
N GLY A 272 -5.40 22.43 5.42
CA GLY A 272 -5.01 23.69 4.82
C GLY A 272 -6.27 24.47 4.38
N CYS A 273 -6.31 25.77 4.62
CA CYS A 273 -7.41 26.62 4.21
C CYS A 273 -6.91 28.02 3.80
N PRO A 274 -7.01 28.40 2.53
CA PRO A 274 -6.72 29.76 2.10
C PRO A 274 -7.55 30.81 2.83
N VAL A 275 -7.06 32.02 2.94
CA VAL A 275 -7.75 33.11 3.66
C VAL A 275 -9.14 33.39 3.07
N GLU A 276 -9.26 33.30 1.75
CA GLU A 276 -10.50 33.52 1.00
C GLU A 276 -11.55 32.42 1.19
N ASP A 277 -11.15 31.24 1.69
CA ASP A 277 -12.05 30.11 1.92
C ASP A 277 -12.38 29.92 3.42
N ALA A 278 -11.76 30.72 4.29
CA ALA A 278 -11.92 30.58 5.75
C ALA A 278 -13.34 30.97 6.22
N GLY A 279 -13.75 30.40 7.36
CA GLY A 279 -15.02 30.71 8.02
C GLY A 279 -16.13 29.68 7.79
N SER A 280 -15.90 28.65 6.96
CA SER A 280 -16.82 27.53 6.81
C SER A 280 -16.93 26.73 8.10
N SER A 281 -18.10 26.16 8.40
CA SER A 281 -18.33 25.36 9.60
C SER A 281 -18.51 23.89 9.26
N VAL A 282 -17.94 23.03 10.09
CA VAL A 282 -18.05 21.57 9.96
C VAL A 282 -18.49 20.92 11.27
N SER A 283 -19.13 19.77 11.16
CA SER A 283 -19.46 18.90 12.27
C SER A 283 -18.69 17.58 12.15
N ILE A 284 -18.14 17.12 13.25
CA ILE A 284 -17.52 15.81 13.38
C ILE A 284 -18.38 14.98 14.32
N SER A 285 -18.86 13.82 13.88
CA SER A 285 -19.73 12.95 14.66
C SER A 285 -19.20 11.52 14.69
N VAL A 286 -19.36 10.88 15.84
CA VAL A 286 -19.07 9.44 16.04
C VAL A 286 -19.95 8.94 17.18
N GLY A 287 -20.78 7.93 16.92
CA GLY A 287 -21.81 7.51 17.88
C GLY A 287 -22.70 8.68 18.28
N ASP A 288 -22.86 8.90 19.59
CA ASP A 288 -23.63 10.01 20.16
C ASP A 288 -22.81 11.31 20.37
N SER A 289 -21.50 11.24 20.14
CA SER A 289 -20.60 12.38 20.30
C SER A 289 -20.61 13.27 19.07
N ARG A 290 -20.66 14.59 19.27
CA ARG A 290 -20.64 15.59 18.20
C ARG A 290 -19.81 16.81 18.58
N LEU A 291 -18.87 17.15 17.69
CA LEU A 291 -18.08 18.38 17.75
C LEU A 291 -18.45 19.28 16.58
N GLN A 292 -18.40 20.59 16.78
CA GLN A 292 -18.60 21.59 15.72
C GLN A 292 -17.49 22.61 15.80
N THR A 293 -16.98 23.03 14.65
CA THR A 293 -15.94 24.03 14.58
C THR A 293 -16.06 24.88 13.33
N VAL A 294 -15.48 26.07 13.40
CA VAL A 294 -15.28 26.96 12.25
C VAL A 294 -13.85 26.76 11.76
N ILE A 295 -13.67 26.53 10.47
CA ILE A 295 -12.37 26.35 9.85
C ILE A 295 -11.68 27.69 9.69
N PRO A 296 -10.59 27.97 10.43
CA PRO A 296 -9.86 29.22 10.31
C PRO A 296 -8.99 29.26 9.06
N ALA A 297 -8.52 30.45 8.71
CA ALA A 297 -7.48 30.60 7.69
C ALA A 297 -6.20 29.89 8.15
N ALA A 298 -5.71 29.01 7.32
CA ALA A 298 -4.48 28.23 7.53
C ALA A 298 -3.82 27.91 6.19
N PRO A 299 -3.21 28.90 5.52
CA PRO A 299 -2.58 28.66 4.22
C PRO A 299 -1.52 27.58 4.32
N ALA A 300 -1.66 26.51 3.57
CA ALA A 300 -0.69 25.43 3.51
C ALA A 300 0.47 25.82 2.59
N ALA A 301 1.63 26.15 3.14
CA ALA A 301 2.82 26.44 2.36
C ALA A 301 3.34 25.17 1.65
N GLU A 302 3.69 25.28 0.38
CA GLU A 302 4.39 24.20 -0.32
C GLU A 302 5.82 24.06 0.24
N ILE A 303 6.20 22.81 0.50
CA ILE A 303 7.57 22.48 0.93
C ILE A 303 8.35 22.11 -0.33
N PRO A 304 9.41 22.83 -0.69
CA PRO A 304 10.29 22.48 -1.80
C PRO A 304 10.90 21.08 -1.62
N LEU A 305 10.91 20.28 -2.67
CA LEU A 305 11.57 18.98 -2.68
C LEU A 305 12.96 19.13 -3.33
N PRO A 306 14.08 19.24 -2.56
CA PRO A 306 15.39 19.75 -3.01
C PRO A 306 15.94 18.93 -4.11
N HIS A 307 15.69 17.99 -4.70
CA HIS A 307 16.30 17.28 -5.83
C HIS A 307 15.34 16.99 -6.98
N ARG A 308 14.09 17.49 -6.89
CA ARG A 308 13.07 17.25 -7.91
C ARG A 308 12.65 18.51 -8.67
N ASP A 309 12.96 19.69 -8.11
CA ASP A 309 12.48 20.98 -8.63
C ASP A 309 13.42 21.67 -9.62
N GLU A 310 14.60 21.09 -9.91
CA GLU A 310 15.55 21.65 -10.89
C GLU A 310 14.95 21.85 -12.30
N LYS A 311 13.77 21.30 -12.57
CA LYS A 311 13.05 21.43 -13.86
C LYS A 311 11.60 21.92 -13.73
N GLY A 312 11.17 22.40 -12.56
CA GLY A 312 9.82 22.98 -12.37
C GLY A 312 8.65 22.03 -12.67
N LYS A 313 8.85 20.71 -12.61
CA LYS A 313 7.86 19.70 -13.00
C LYS A 313 7.69 18.59 -11.96
N SER A 314 7.91 18.87 -10.67
CA SER A 314 7.56 17.88 -9.67
C SER A 314 6.05 17.68 -9.66
N ARG A 315 5.61 16.47 -10.00
CA ARG A 315 4.22 16.04 -9.91
C ARG A 315 3.79 15.83 -8.44
N TYR A 316 4.75 15.76 -7.54
CA TYR A 316 4.52 15.49 -6.13
C TYR A 316 4.64 16.79 -5.36
N ARG A 317 3.55 17.18 -4.71
CA ARG A 317 3.52 18.33 -3.82
C ARG A 317 3.62 17.84 -2.39
N ASN A 318 4.44 18.48 -1.60
CA ASN A 318 4.43 18.34 -0.15
C ASN A 318 4.05 19.70 0.44
N ARG A 319 3.27 19.69 1.52
CA ARG A 319 2.76 20.90 2.17
C ARG A 319 2.97 20.84 3.66
N GLN A 320 3.17 22.00 4.26
CA GLN A 320 3.09 22.18 5.70
C GLN A 320 1.61 22.31 6.08
N TRP A 321 1.14 21.42 6.93
CA TRP A 321 -0.24 21.40 7.38
C TRP A 321 -0.39 22.12 8.70
N SER A 322 -1.52 22.79 8.91
CA SER A 322 -1.90 23.37 10.20
C SER A 322 -2.72 22.37 10.98
N SER A 323 -2.64 22.45 12.31
CA SER A 323 -3.41 21.66 13.25
C SER A 323 -4.47 22.52 13.95
N LEU A 324 -5.65 21.96 14.14
CA LEU A 324 -6.75 22.55 14.90
C LEU A 324 -7.28 21.53 15.91
N GLU A 325 -7.18 21.87 17.19
CA GLU A 325 -7.84 21.09 18.25
C GLU A 325 -9.35 21.28 18.19
N LEU A 326 -10.08 20.17 18.08
CA LEU A 326 -11.54 20.20 17.90
C LEU A 326 -12.30 19.97 19.22
N GLY A 327 -11.64 19.35 20.19
CA GLY A 327 -12.24 18.96 21.47
C GLY A 327 -12.13 17.46 21.73
N THR A 328 -13.00 16.97 22.61
CA THR A 328 -13.00 15.58 23.10
C THR A 328 -14.28 14.87 22.72
N VAL A 329 -14.18 13.61 22.31
CA VAL A 329 -15.31 12.71 22.06
C VAL A 329 -15.20 11.49 22.97
N THR A 330 -16.33 10.93 23.37
CA THR A 330 -16.39 9.66 24.09
C THR A 330 -16.65 8.54 23.10
N LEU A 331 -15.77 7.53 23.06
CA LEU A 331 -15.91 6.37 22.20
C LEU A 331 -16.15 5.12 23.03
N SER A 332 -17.06 4.28 22.59
CA SER A 332 -17.30 2.94 23.13
C SER A 332 -16.58 1.89 22.29
N LYS A 333 -16.07 0.83 22.91
CA LYS A 333 -15.39 -0.27 22.24
C LYS A 333 -16.27 -0.92 21.17
N GLY A 334 -15.67 -1.21 20.01
CA GLY A 334 -16.29 -1.86 18.86
C GLY A 334 -16.34 -0.99 17.62
N PRO A 335 -17.01 -1.49 16.55
CA PRO A 335 -17.08 -0.78 15.28
C PRO A 335 -17.87 0.53 15.41
N ALA A 336 -17.37 1.58 14.77
CA ALA A 336 -18.01 2.89 14.72
C ALA A 336 -17.70 3.58 13.38
N LYS A 337 -18.54 4.57 13.05
CA LYS A 337 -18.35 5.43 11.89
C LYS A 337 -18.10 6.85 12.36
N LEU A 338 -16.92 7.37 12.04
CA LEU A 338 -16.56 8.76 12.28
C LEU A 338 -16.83 9.55 11.01
N THR A 339 -17.66 10.59 11.07
CA THR A 339 -18.09 11.38 9.91
C THR A 339 -17.77 12.84 10.10
N ILE A 340 -17.24 13.49 9.07
CA ILE A 340 -17.07 14.93 8.96
C ILE A 340 -18.05 15.42 7.89
N GLU A 341 -18.93 16.36 8.27
CA GLU A 341 -19.93 16.93 7.37
C GLU A 341 -19.93 18.46 7.44
N PRO A 342 -20.12 19.15 6.32
CA PRO A 342 -20.27 20.58 6.30
C PRO A 342 -21.57 21.01 6.99
N LEU A 343 -21.54 22.15 7.69
CA LEU A 343 -22.72 22.86 8.15
C LEU A 343 -23.01 24.06 7.26
N ASP A 344 -21.95 24.76 6.82
CA ASP A 344 -22.01 25.83 5.82
C ASP A 344 -20.70 25.95 5.05
N ILE A 345 -20.72 26.64 3.91
CA ILE A 345 -19.53 26.91 3.08
C ILE A 345 -19.48 28.42 2.82
N ARG A 346 -18.34 29.05 3.16
CA ARG A 346 -18.13 30.51 3.00
C ARG A 346 -17.31 30.87 1.78
N GLY A 347 -16.35 30.04 1.39
CA GLY A 347 -15.47 30.25 0.24
C GLY A 347 -15.83 29.36 -0.93
N LYS A 348 -14.84 29.09 -1.78
CA LYS A 348 -14.96 28.15 -2.92
C LYS A 348 -14.98 26.71 -2.48
N GLN A 349 -14.32 26.42 -1.36
CA GLN A 349 -14.27 25.10 -0.71
C GLN A 349 -14.14 25.29 0.81
N ILE A 350 -14.32 24.21 1.55
CA ILE A 350 -14.19 24.25 3.01
C ILE A 350 -12.72 24.28 3.41
N MET A 351 -11.94 23.33 2.93
CA MET A 351 -10.52 23.14 3.24
C MET A 351 -9.90 22.06 2.37
N ASP A 352 -8.58 22.00 2.38
CA ASP A 352 -7.81 20.80 2.02
C ASP A 352 -7.71 19.92 3.28
N PHE A 353 -8.29 18.72 3.24
CA PHE A 353 -8.34 17.79 4.38
C PHE A 353 -7.16 16.81 4.33
N LYS A 354 -6.33 16.78 5.38
CA LYS A 354 -5.15 15.90 5.48
C LYS A 354 -5.39 14.67 6.32
N HIS A 355 -5.73 14.81 7.59
CA HIS A 355 -6.07 13.71 8.49
C HIS A 355 -6.81 14.21 9.73
N LEU A 356 -7.47 13.29 10.42
CA LEU A 356 -7.84 13.45 11.82
C LEU A 356 -6.87 12.68 12.70
N ARG A 357 -6.51 13.23 13.86
CA ARG A 357 -5.75 12.56 14.89
C ARG A 357 -6.63 12.32 16.11
N LEU A 358 -6.66 11.08 16.58
CA LEU A 358 -7.39 10.67 17.78
C LEU A 358 -6.38 10.23 18.83
N ARG A 359 -6.46 10.82 20.04
CA ARG A 359 -5.63 10.48 21.19
C ARG A 359 -6.50 10.03 22.33
N LEU A 360 -6.41 8.76 22.72
CA LEU A 360 -6.99 8.23 23.96
C LEU A 360 -6.27 8.89 25.14
N ARG A 361 -7.03 9.47 26.07
CA ARG A 361 -6.58 10.12 27.32
C ARG A 361 -6.11 9.13 28.37
#